data_7dabbee77c49d952a0a96821b13955be
#
_entry.id   7dabbee77c49d952a0a96821b13955be
#
_cell.length_a   1.000
_cell.length_b   1.000
_cell.length_c   1.000
_cell.angle_alpha   90.00
_cell.angle_beta   90.00
_cell.angle_gamma   90.00
#
_symmetry.space_group_name_H-M   'P 1'
#
loop_
_entity.id
_entity.type
_entity.pdbx_description
1 polymer ?
#
loop_
_entity_poly.entity_id
_entity_poly.type
_entity_poly.pdbx_seq_one_letter_code
_entity_poly.pdbx_strand_id
1 'polypeptide(L)' 'MNKKQLLRFITEVSFALDDIALYLDLHPDCTKALSSYDNYQSMRTQAINDYVNMYGPLNKYQVTDNNYFNWV' A
#
# COMPACT_ATOMS: atom_id res chain seq x y z
N MET A 1 -12.17 1.67 -11.26
CA MET A 1 -12.41 1.65 -9.80
C MET A 1 -12.79 3.01 -9.31
N ASN A 2 -13.76 3.10 -8.41
CA ASN A 2 -14.04 4.37 -7.75
C ASN A 2 -13.05 4.56 -6.58
N LYS A 3 -13.11 5.74 -5.94
CA LYS A 3 -12.18 6.09 -4.87
C LYS A 3 -12.18 5.08 -3.73
N LYS A 4 -13.37 4.66 -3.30
CA LYS A 4 -13.52 3.74 -2.18
C LYS A 4 -12.93 2.36 -2.52
N GLN A 5 -13.21 1.88 -3.72
CA GLN A 5 -12.69 0.60 -4.18
C GLN A 5 -11.17 0.65 -4.32
N LEU A 6 -10.65 1.75 -4.81
CA LEU A 6 -9.20 1.92 -5.00
C LEU A 6 -8.47 1.96 -3.66
N LEU A 7 -9.00 2.69 -2.68
CA LEU A 7 -8.44 2.72 -1.33
C LEU A 7 -8.46 1.33 -0.70
N ARG A 8 -9.57 0.61 -0.86
CA ARG A 8 -9.70 -0.74 -0.34
C ARG A 8 -8.67 -1.67 -0.98
N PHE A 9 -8.49 -1.56 -2.30
CA PHE A 9 -7.50 -2.35 -3.00
C PHE A 9 -6.09 -2.09 -2.47
N ILE A 10 -5.72 -0.82 -2.29
CA ILE A 10 -4.42 -0.45 -1.74
C ILE A 10 -4.23 -1.05 -0.34
N THR A 11 -5.26 -0.97 0.48
CA THR A 11 -5.22 -1.51 1.84
C THR A 11 -5.03 -3.02 1.83
N GLU A 12 -5.79 -3.72 0.99
CA GLU A 12 -5.71 -5.18 0.91
C GLU A 12 -4.35 -5.64 0.40
N VAL A 13 -3.81 -4.96 -0.60
CA VAL A 13 -2.47 -5.28 -1.12
C VAL A 13 -1.40 -5.00 -0.06
N SER A 14 -1.57 -3.92 0.71
CA SER A 14 -0.63 -3.59 1.79
C SER A 14 -0.61 -4.69 2.86
N PHE A 15 -1.78 -5.22 3.23
CA PHE A 15 -1.84 -6.34 4.17
C PHE A 15 -1.18 -7.59 3.61
N ALA A 16 -1.39 -7.86 2.32
CA ALA A 16 -0.74 -8.99 1.68
C ALA A 16 0.78 -8.86 1.70
N LEU A 17 1.28 -7.65 1.46
CA LEU A 17 2.72 -7.38 1.52
C LEU A 17 3.27 -7.61 2.93
N ASP A 18 2.55 -7.17 3.96
CA ASP A 18 2.96 -7.38 5.34
C ASP A 18 3.05 -8.87 5.67
N ASP A 19 2.06 -9.65 5.25
CA ASP A 19 2.06 -11.09 5.47
C ASP A 19 3.23 -11.76 4.77
N ILE A 20 3.50 -11.38 3.52
CA ILE A 20 4.61 -11.94 2.76
C ILE A 20 5.95 -11.54 3.39
N ALA A 21 6.06 -10.30 3.87
CA ALA A 21 7.27 -9.84 4.53
C ALA A 21 7.57 -10.66 5.79
N LEU A 22 6.55 -10.97 6.59
CA LEU A 22 6.71 -11.82 7.76
C LEU A 22 7.15 -13.22 7.36
N TYR A 23 6.55 -13.76 6.31
CA TYR A 23 6.95 -15.06 5.79
C TYR A 23 8.41 -15.07 5.35
N LEU A 24 8.85 -14.01 4.66
CA LEU A 24 10.22 -13.88 4.17
C LEU A 24 11.22 -13.74 5.31
N ASP A 25 10.83 -13.16 6.44
CA ASP A 25 11.69 -13.10 7.62
C ASP A 25 12.08 -14.51 8.10
N LEU A 26 11.16 -15.45 7.96
CA LEU A 26 11.39 -16.84 8.36
C LEU A 26 11.99 -17.68 7.22
N HIS A 27 11.71 -17.31 6.00
CA HIS A 27 12.12 -18.07 4.80
C HIS A 27 12.70 -17.12 3.75
N PRO A 28 13.89 -16.53 4.00
CA PRO A 28 14.43 -15.51 3.12
C PRO A 28 14.80 -16.01 1.72
N ASP A 29 14.95 -17.32 1.57
CA ASP A 29 15.34 -17.91 0.27
C ASP A 29 14.14 -18.39 -0.56
N CYS A 30 12.92 -18.11 -0.13
CA CYS A 30 11.74 -18.56 -0.85
C CYS A 30 11.51 -17.71 -2.09
N THR A 31 11.86 -18.25 -3.27
CA THR A 31 11.73 -17.52 -4.53
C THR A 31 10.28 -17.20 -4.87
N LYS A 32 9.35 -18.09 -4.53
CA LYS A 32 7.92 -17.82 -4.77
C LYS A 32 7.43 -16.63 -3.97
N ALA A 33 7.83 -16.55 -2.69
CA ALA A 33 7.44 -15.44 -1.85
C ALA A 33 8.07 -14.13 -2.32
N LEU A 34 9.32 -14.17 -2.75
CA LEU A 34 10.00 -12.99 -3.32
C LEU A 34 9.30 -12.50 -4.57
N SER A 35 8.93 -13.41 -5.47
CA SER A 35 8.17 -13.08 -6.68
C SER A 35 6.81 -12.47 -6.35
N SER A 36 6.11 -13.06 -5.40
CA SER A 36 4.81 -12.57 -4.98
C SER A 36 4.91 -11.17 -4.37
N TYR A 37 5.94 -10.95 -3.55
CA TYR A 37 6.18 -9.65 -2.94
C TYR A 37 6.38 -8.59 -4.03
N ASP A 38 7.22 -8.89 -5.02
CA ASP A 38 7.45 -7.99 -6.15
C ASP A 38 6.18 -7.66 -6.89
N ASN A 39 5.36 -8.68 -7.20
CA ASN A 39 4.11 -8.49 -7.91
C ASN A 39 3.14 -7.59 -7.14
N TYR A 40 2.95 -7.88 -5.87
CA TYR A 40 2.04 -7.09 -5.03
C TYR A 40 2.56 -5.67 -4.84
N GLN A 41 3.87 -5.50 -4.72
CA GLN A 41 4.46 -4.17 -4.60
C GLN A 41 4.22 -3.34 -5.85
N SER A 42 4.37 -3.95 -7.03
CA SER A 42 4.08 -3.27 -8.29
C SER A 42 2.61 -2.88 -8.40
N MET A 43 1.72 -3.77 -8.01
CA MET A 43 0.28 -3.50 -8.01
C MET A 43 -0.05 -2.35 -7.06
N ARG A 44 0.55 -2.35 -5.88
CA ARG A 44 0.34 -1.29 -4.89
C ARG A 44 0.82 0.05 -5.42
N THR A 45 2.03 0.08 -5.99
CA THR A 45 2.60 1.31 -6.54
C THR A 45 1.71 1.87 -7.64
N GLN A 46 1.23 1.03 -8.53
CA GLN A 46 0.35 1.47 -9.61
C GLN A 46 -0.98 2.00 -9.06
N ALA A 47 -1.55 1.31 -8.09
CA ALA A 47 -2.81 1.74 -7.50
C ALA A 47 -2.65 3.08 -6.78
N ILE A 48 -1.54 3.30 -6.08
CA ILE A 48 -1.27 4.57 -5.42
C ILE A 48 -1.09 5.67 -6.45
N ASN A 49 -0.38 5.40 -7.54
CA ASN A 49 -0.21 6.37 -8.62
C ASN A 49 -1.56 6.75 -9.22
N ASP A 50 -2.41 5.77 -9.46
CA ASP A 50 -3.77 6.02 -9.98
C ASP A 50 -4.56 6.89 -9.00
N TYR A 51 -4.47 6.58 -7.71
CA TYR A 51 -5.17 7.35 -6.69
C TYR A 51 -4.68 8.80 -6.68
N VAL A 52 -3.37 8.99 -6.67
CA VAL A 52 -2.78 10.33 -6.64
C VAL A 52 -3.18 11.13 -7.88
N ASN A 53 -3.19 10.49 -9.04
CA ASN A 53 -3.56 11.16 -10.29
C ASN A 53 -5.03 11.57 -10.31
N MET A 54 -5.90 10.79 -9.68
CA MET A 54 -7.34 11.02 -9.72
C MET A 54 -7.82 11.88 -8.55
N TYR A 55 -7.24 11.71 -7.38
CA TYR A 55 -7.79 12.28 -6.14
C TYR A 55 -6.80 13.10 -5.33
N GLY A 56 -5.53 13.09 -5.73
CA GLY A 56 -4.49 13.83 -5.02
C GLY A 56 -3.73 12.97 -4.01
N PRO A 57 -2.67 13.53 -3.42
CA PRO A 57 -1.78 12.78 -2.54
C PRO A 57 -2.48 12.25 -1.30
N LEU A 58 -2.18 10.99 -0.95
CA LEU A 58 -2.73 10.38 0.26
C LEU A 58 -2.28 11.10 1.52
N ASN A 59 -1.05 11.54 1.54
CA ASN A 59 -0.46 12.16 2.73
C ASN A 59 -1.04 13.53 3.06
N LYS A 60 -1.70 14.15 2.12
CA LYS A 60 -2.25 15.49 2.32
C LYS A 60 -3.20 15.55 3.50
N TYR A 61 -3.97 14.51 3.71
CA TYR A 61 -4.97 14.48 4.78
C TYR A 61 -4.36 14.12 6.13
N GLN A 62 -3.22 13.50 6.12
CA GLN A 62 -2.54 13.12 7.36
C GLN A 62 -1.81 14.29 7.99
N VAL A 63 -1.37 15.22 7.19
CA VAL A 63 -0.59 16.36 7.65
C VAL A 63 -1.50 17.46 8.17
N THR A 64 -2.60 17.67 7.55
CA THR A 64 -3.50 18.72 7.94
C THR A 64 -4.30 18.36 9.15
N ASP A 65 -4.25 18.25 9.57
CA ASP A 65 -4.93 18.25 10.50
C ASP A 65 -4.48 18.31 11.59
N ASN A 66 -4.05 18.73 11.05
CA ASN A 66 -3.56 18.94 11.51
C ASN A 66 -3.08 18.75 11.97
N ASN A 67 -3.40 18.60 12.25
CA ASN A 67 -3.01 18.57 12.39
C ASN A 67 -2.76 18.01 12.69
N TYR A 68 -3.05 17.77 12.91
CA TYR A 68 -3.00 17.55 12.89
C TYR A 68 -2.53 17.09 13.25
N PHE A 69 -2.65 16.95 13.68
CA PHE A 69 -2.32 16.82 13.83
C PHE A 69 -2.08 16.43 14.23
N ASN A 70 -2.30 16.52 14.50
CA ASN A 70 -2.23 16.32 14.66
C ASN A 70 -2.14 15.59 14.91
N TRP A 71 -2.35 15.28 15.13
CA TRP A 71 -2.36 14.78 14.99
C TRP A 71 -2.03 14.41 15.18
N VAL A 72 -2.24 14.46 15.29
CA VAL A 72 -2.04 14.46 15.13
C VAL A 72 -2.06 14.36 15.11
#